data_9884af176d08a6a6de6a830f705f860a
#
_entry.id   9884af176d08a6a6de6a830f705f860a
#
_cell.length_a   1.000
_cell.length_b   1.000
_cell.length_c   1.000
_cell.angle_alpha   90.00
_cell.angle_beta   90.00
_cell.angle_gamma   90.00
#
_symmetry.space_group_name_H-M   'P 1'
#
loop_
_entity.id
_entity.type
_entity.pdbx_description
1 polymer ?
#
loop_
_entity_poly.entity_id
_entity_poly.type
_entity_poly.pdbx_seq_one_letter_code
_entity_poly.pdbx_strand_id
1 'polypeptide(L)'
;MMERERLDEALATLGALLQERGEHFNALVIGGGSLLLLGVVERPTADIDVVGYPSATGYAKADVLPDFLVAAVRDVGDALGLGPAWFNSGPAGLVDFGLPPGLADRVTVRTYGTLEVHLPALEDLVCFKLYAAVDLTERSKHFTDLQALAPSAEQLLQA
;
A
#
# COMPACT_ATOMS: atom_id res chain seq x y z
N MET A 1 -8.32 4.96 -13.01
CA MET A 1 -8.62 4.83 -11.57
C MET A 1 -9.32 3.52 -11.30
N MET A 2 -8.95 2.85 -10.22
CA MET A 2 -9.52 1.56 -9.86
C MET A 2 -10.46 1.72 -8.67
N GLU A 3 -11.68 1.26 -8.82
CA GLU A 3 -12.57 1.01 -7.70
C GLU A 3 -12.12 -0.28 -6.98
N ARG A 4 -12.68 -0.55 -5.82
CA ARG A 4 -12.27 -1.69 -4.98
C ARG A 4 -12.28 -3.03 -5.71
N GLU A 5 -13.34 -3.30 -6.48
CA GLU A 5 -13.46 -4.56 -7.22
C GLU A 5 -12.38 -4.70 -8.29
N ARG A 6 -12.08 -3.61 -8.99
CA ARG A 6 -11.02 -3.57 -10.00
C ARG A 6 -9.65 -3.74 -9.37
N LEU A 7 -9.45 -3.14 -8.20
CA LEU A 7 -8.21 -3.28 -7.44
C LEU A 7 -8.02 -4.73 -6.98
N ASP A 8 -9.06 -5.36 -6.43
CA ASP A 8 -9.02 -6.77 -6.05
C ASP A 8 -8.71 -7.66 -7.26
N GLU A 9 -9.33 -7.40 -8.42
CA GLU A 9 -9.05 -8.12 -9.66
C GLU A 9 -7.59 -7.99 -10.09
N ALA A 10 -7.05 -6.77 -10.04
CA ALA A 10 -5.66 -6.51 -10.40
C ALA A 10 -4.69 -7.26 -9.49
N LEU A 11 -4.93 -7.22 -8.18
CA LEU A 11 -4.10 -7.94 -7.20
C LEU A 11 -4.23 -9.45 -7.35
N ALA A 12 -5.43 -9.96 -7.59
CA ALA A 12 -5.65 -11.39 -7.83
C ALA A 12 -4.92 -11.85 -9.10
N THR A 13 -4.97 -11.06 -10.16
CA THR A 13 -4.27 -11.35 -11.41
C THR A 13 -2.76 -11.34 -11.20
N LEU A 14 -2.23 -10.35 -10.47
CA LEU A 14 -0.82 -10.29 -10.13
C LEU A 14 -0.38 -11.51 -9.30
N GLY A 15 -1.15 -11.85 -8.27
CA GLY A 15 -0.86 -13.00 -7.42
C GLY A 15 -0.86 -14.32 -8.17
N ALA A 16 -1.84 -14.52 -9.08
CA ALA A 16 -1.91 -15.71 -9.93
C ALA A 16 -0.71 -15.79 -10.89
N LEU A 17 -0.31 -14.67 -11.47
CA LEU A 17 0.83 -14.63 -12.38
C LEU A 17 2.14 -14.94 -11.65
N LEU A 18 2.34 -14.38 -10.46
CA LEU A 18 3.49 -14.70 -9.64
C LEU A 18 3.54 -16.17 -9.28
N GLN A 19 2.41 -16.75 -8.90
CA GLN A 19 2.31 -18.16 -8.56
C GLN A 19 2.66 -19.06 -9.77
N GLU A 20 2.15 -18.72 -10.94
CA GLU A 20 2.47 -19.44 -12.17
C GLU A 20 3.96 -19.37 -12.50
N ARG A 21 4.61 -18.27 -12.23
CA ARG A 21 6.04 -18.07 -12.45
C ARG A 21 6.94 -18.62 -11.34
N GLY A 22 6.35 -19.22 -10.30
CA GLY A 22 7.11 -19.74 -9.17
C GLY A 22 7.72 -18.69 -8.27
N GLU A 23 7.15 -17.48 -8.29
CA GLU A 23 7.61 -16.34 -7.51
C GLU A 23 6.61 -16.01 -6.41
N HIS A 24 7.08 -15.31 -5.38
CA HIS A 24 6.23 -14.83 -4.29
C HIS A 24 6.70 -13.45 -3.83
N PHE A 25 5.78 -12.68 -3.27
CA PHE A 25 6.10 -11.39 -2.67
C PHE A 25 5.09 -11.03 -1.58
N ASN A 26 5.58 -10.40 -0.51
CA ASN A 26 4.76 -9.91 0.59
C ASN A 26 4.98 -8.41 0.68
N ALA A 27 3.94 -7.63 0.51
CA ALA A 27 4.02 -6.18 0.40
C ALA A 27 3.33 -5.50 1.58
N LEU A 28 4.03 -4.59 2.25
CA LEU A 28 3.38 -3.63 3.17
C LEU A 28 2.87 -2.46 2.32
N VAL A 29 1.56 -2.26 2.31
CA VAL A 29 0.87 -1.32 1.43
C VAL A 29 0.22 -0.20 2.23
N ILE A 30 0.44 1.03 1.81
CA ILE A 30 -0.17 2.22 2.41
C ILE A 30 -0.98 2.99 1.37
N GLY A 31 -1.47 4.15 1.74
CA GLY A 31 -2.12 5.09 0.83
C GLY A 31 -3.57 4.76 0.50
N GLY A 32 -4.07 5.38 -0.55
CA GLY A 32 -5.47 5.25 -0.95
C GLY A 32 -5.90 3.83 -1.26
N GLY A 33 -5.02 3.03 -1.86
CA GLY A 33 -5.30 1.62 -2.14
C GLY A 33 -5.52 0.79 -0.87
N SER A 34 -4.69 1.01 0.15
CA SER A 34 -4.86 0.34 1.44
C SER A 34 -6.18 0.72 2.11
N LEU A 35 -6.52 2.01 2.11
CA LEU A 35 -7.79 2.50 2.65
C LEU A 35 -9.00 1.94 1.90
N LEU A 36 -8.89 1.84 0.58
CA LEU A 36 -9.94 1.29 -0.26
C LEU A 36 -10.15 -0.21 0.01
N LEU A 37 -9.07 -0.97 0.13
CA LEU A 37 -9.13 -2.40 0.46
C LEU A 37 -9.71 -2.65 1.85
N LEU A 38 -9.42 -1.78 2.82
CA LEU A 38 -9.99 -1.85 4.16
C LEU A 38 -11.45 -1.39 4.23
N GLY A 39 -11.96 -0.78 3.16
CA GLY A 39 -13.33 -0.27 3.12
C GLY A 39 -13.54 1.04 3.89
N VAL A 40 -12.46 1.76 4.19
CA VAL A 40 -12.50 3.04 4.91
C VAL A 40 -12.90 4.20 4.00
N VAL A 41 -12.48 4.13 2.74
CA VAL A 41 -12.84 5.12 1.71
C VAL A 41 -13.49 4.42 0.53
N GLU A 42 -14.29 5.16 -0.25
CA GLU A 42 -14.89 4.67 -1.49
C GLU A 42 -14.23 5.29 -2.73
N ARG A 43 -13.37 6.27 -2.52
CA ARG A 43 -12.68 6.97 -3.59
C ARG A 43 -11.77 6.01 -4.36
N PRO A 44 -11.91 5.95 -5.71
CA PRO A 44 -11.01 5.13 -6.53
C PRO A 44 -9.55 5.54 -6.36
N THR A 45 -8.65 4.60 -6.58
CA THR A 45 -7.21 4.83 -6.53
C THR A 45 -6.57 4.54 -7.88
N ALA A 46 -5.49 5.25 -8.20
CA ALA A 46 -4.72 5.02 -9.42
C ALA A 46 -3.69 3.90 -9.24
N ASP A 47 -3.28 3.63 -8.01
CA ASP A 47 -2.12 2.79 -7.73
C ASP A 47 -2.18 2.11 -6.36
N ILE A 48 -1.30 1.15 -6.20
CA ILE A 48 -0.95 0.51 -4.94
C ILE A 48 0.45 0.99 -4.55
N ASP A 49 0.55 1.54 -3.35
CA ASP A 49 1.79 2.11 -2.81
C ASP A 49 2.45 1.14 -1.83
N VAL A 50 3.55 0.52 -2.27
CA VAL A 50 4.34 -0.40 -1.46
C VAL A 50 5.43 0.38 -0.73
N VAL A 51 5.55 0.21 0.57
CA VAL A 51 6.60 0.88 1.36
C VAL A 51 7.60 -0.09 1.96
N GLY A 52 7.23 -1.35 2.12
CA GLY A 52 8.08 -2.31 2.77
C GLY A 52 7.72 -3.75 2.45
N TYR A 53 8.54 -4.63 2.97
CA TYR A 53 8.34 -6.07 2.93
C TYR A 53 8.75 -6.68 4.28
N PRO A 54 8.18 -7.83 4.68
CA PRO A 54 8.52 -8.46 5.96
C PRO A 54 10.01 -8.77 6.09
N SER A 55 10.56 -8.52 7.26
CA SER A 55 11.94 -8.82 7.61
C SER A 55 12.01 -9.45 9.00
N ALA A 56 13.18 -9.88 9.42
CA ALA A 56 13.38 -10.47 10.74
C ALA A 56 13.03 -9.52 11.90
N THR A 57 13.10 -8.20 11.66
CA THR A 57 12.85 -7.17 12.67
C THR A 57 11.54 -6.41 12.46
N GLY A 58 10.64 -6.92 11.61
CA GLY A 58 9.37 -6.30 11.27
C GLY A 58 9.24 -6.10 9.77
N TYR A 59 9.42 -4.87 9.29
CA TYR A 59 9.38 -4.55 7.85
C TYR A 59 10.64 -3.80 7.46
N ALA A 60 11.21 -4.18 6.32
CA ALA A 60 12.29 -3.46 5.68
C ALA A 60 11.74 -2.53 4.60
N LYS A 61 12.45 -1.43 4.33
CA LYS A 61 12.10 -0.45 3.31
C LYS A 61 12.17 -1.08 1.91
N ALA A 62 11.14 -0.91 1.11
CA ALA A 62 11.09 -1.38 -0.27
C ALA A 62 11.56 -0.27 -1.22
N ASP A 63 12.86 0.03 -1.23
CA ASP A 63 13.43 1.07 -2.11
C ASP A 63 13.23 0.73 -3.57
N VAL A 64 13.53 -0.51 -3.94
CA VAL A 64 13.42 -1.02 -5.31
C VAL A 64 12.68 -2.34 -5.28
N LEU A 65 11.65 -2.48 -6.10
CA LEU A 65 10.95 -3.75 -6.24
C LEU A 65 11.81 -4.73 -7.04
N PRO A 66 11.78 -6.03 -6.71
CA PRO A 66 12.51 -7.04 -7.47
C PRO A 66 12.14 -7.04 -8.96
N ASP A 67 13.08 -7.36 -9.82
CA ASP A 67 12.86 -7.37 -11.28
C ASP A 67 11.71 -8.29 -11.69
N PHE A 68 11.58 -9.46 -11.06
CA PHE A 68 10.49 -10.38 -11.37
C PHE A 68 9.12 -9.76 -11.07
N LEU A 69 9.04 -8.98 -10.00
CA LEU A 69 7.81 -8.30 -9.60
C LEU A 69 7.48 -7.15 -10.54
N VAL A 70 8.48 -6.35 -10.90
CA VAL A 70 8.30 -5.25 -11.87
C VAL A 70 7.80 -5.79 -13.20
N ALA A 71 8.37 -6.91 -13.68
CA ALA A 71 7.92 -7.55 -14.91
C ALA A 71 6.47 -8.03 -14.83
N ALA A 72 6.10 -8.69 -13.73
CA ALA A 72 4.72 -9.16 -13.52
C ALA A 72 3.73 -8.00 -13.41
N VAL A 73 4.09 -6.93 -12.69
CA VAL A 73 3.27 -5.72 -12.56
C VAL A 73 3.00 -5.10 -13.92
N ARG A 74 4.04 -4.99 -14.75
CA ARG A 74 3.90 -4.46 -16.11
C ARG A 74 2.96 -5.33 -16.96
N ASP A 75 3.14 -6.65 -16.92
CA ASP A 75 2.32 -7.56 -17.72
C ASP A 75 0.84 -7.51 -17.30
N VAL A 76 0.56 -7.42 -16.01
CA VAL A 76 -0.80 -7.23 -15.50
C VAL A 76 -1.36 -5.87 -15.92
N GLY A 77 -0.55 -4.82 -15.81
CA GLY A 77 -0.94 -3.48 -16.24
C GLY A 77 -1.34 -3.44 -17.71
N ASP A 78 -0.55 -4.07 -18.57
CA ASP A 78 -0.84 -4.16 -20.00
C ASP A 78 -2.12 -4.96 -20.27
N ALA A 79 -2.30 -6.09 -19.58
CA ALA A 79 -3.47 -6.95 -19.76
C ALA A 79 -4.78 -6.29 -19.30
N LEU A 80 -4.73 -5.52 -18.23
CA LEU A 80 -5.92 -4.89 -17.63
C LEU A 80 -6.09 -3.41 -18.00
N GLY A 81 -5.18 -2.85 -18.80
CA GLY A 81 -5.25 -1.44 -19.20
C GLY A 81 -4.93 -0.48 -18.06
N LEU A 82 -4.09 -0.88 -17.13
CA LEU A 82 -3.64 -0.04 -16.01
C LEU A 82 -2.35 0.71 -16.39
N GLY A 83 -2.08 1.83 -15.74
CA GLY A 83 -0.82 2.54 -15.92
C GLY A 83 0.38 1.72 -15.45
N PRO A 84 1.61 2.01 -15.93
CA PRO A 84 2.80 1.23 -15.59
C PRO A 84 3.18 1.30 -14.11
N ALA A 85 2.72 2.32 -13.40
CA ALA A 85 2.99 2.51 -11.98
C ALA A 85 1.82 2.11 -11.07
N TRP A 86 0.91 1.28 -11.55
CA TRP A 86 -0.25 0.88 -10.75
C TRP A 86 0.12 0.15 -9.46
N PHE A 87 1.28 -0.45 -9.41
CA PHE A 87 1.85 -1.10 -8.22
C PHE A 87 3.31 -0.64 -8.16
N ASN A 88 3.64 0.19 -7.17
CA ASN A 88 4.93 0.87 -7.13
C ASN A 88 5.43 1.08 -5.71
N SER A 89 6.71 1.42 -5.57
CA SER A 89 7.36 1.71 -4.29
C SER A 89 7.76 3.20 -4.15
N GLY A 90 7.06 4.09 -4.87
CA GLY A 90 7.35 5.53 -4.82
C GLY A 90 7.40 6.13 -3.43
N PRO A 91 6.42 5.84 -2.55
CA PRO A 91 6.42 6.42 -1.21
C PRO A 91 7.28 5.68 -0.18
N ALA A 92 8.13 4.74 -0.57
CA ALA A 92 8.95 3.96 0.35
C ALA A 92 9.82 4.83 1.28
N GLY A 93 10.17 6.04 0.85
CA GLY A 93 10.89 7.01 1.67
C GLY A 93 10.20 7.38 2.98
N LEU A 94 8.88 7.21 3.07
CA LEU A 94 8.14 7.49 4.30
C LEU A 94 8.56 6.57 5.46
N VAL A 95 9.11 5.40 5.17
CA VAL A 95 9.64 4.48 6.19
C VAL A 95 10.82 5.10 6.94
N ASP A 96 11.52 6.06 6.34
CA ASP A 96 12.64 6.75 6.99
C ASP A 96 12.20 7.60 8.19
N PHE A 97 10.92 7.98 8.27
CA PHE A 97 10.36 8.64 9.47
C PHE A 97 10.17 7.67 10.64
N GLY A 98 10.40 6.38 10.42
CA GLY A 98 10.17 5.32 11.39
C GLY A 98 8.79 4.69 11.26
N LEU A 99 8.72 3.38 11.43
CA LEU A 99 7.43 2.68 11.45
C LEU A 99 6.74 2.91 12.79
N PRO A 100 5.40 3.06 12.79
CA PRO A 100 4.66 3.15 14.05
C PRO A 100 4.94 1.93 14.94
N PRO A 101 5.22 2.14 16.25
CA PRO A 101 5.48 1.01 17.15
C PRO A 101 4.31 0.02 17.17
N GLY A 102 4.61 -1.27 17.05
CA GLY A 102 3.60 -2.33 17.06
C GLY A 102 2.85 -2.51 15.74
N LEU A 103 3.22 -1.82 14.68
CA LEU A 103 2.55 -1.93 13.37
C LEU A 103 2.43 -3.39 12.92
N ALA A 104 3.49 -4.16 13.03
CA ALA A 104 3.52 -5.54 12.56
C ALA A 104 2.46 -6.43 13.26
N ASP A 105 2.08 -6.11 14.48
CA ASP A 105 1.08 -6.85 15.25
C ASP A 105 -0.36 -6.46 14.88
N ARG A 106 -0.54 -5.38 14.12
CA ARG A 106 -1.85 -4.83 13.79
C ARG A 106 -2.23 -4.93 12.32
N VAL A 107 -1.36 -5.48 11.48
CA VAL A 107 -1.65 -5.59 10.04
C VAL A 107 -2.74 -6.63 9.77
N THR A 108 -3.56 -6.37 8.77
CA THR A 108 -4.46 -7.35 8.15
C THR A 108 -3.79 -7.85 6.88
N VAL A 109 -3.70 -9.17 6.74
CA VAL A 109 -3.09 -9.79 5.56
C VAL A 109 -4.18 -10.26 4.61
N ARG A 110 -4.06 -9.87 3.33
CA ARG A 110 -4.87 -10.41 2.24
C ARG A 110 -3.96 -11.19 1.31
N THR A 111 -4.38 -12.41 0.97
CA THR A 111 -3.59 -13.32 0.15
C THR A 111 -4.21 -13.45 -1.24
N TYR A 112 -3.39 -13.25 -2.26
CA TYR A 112 -3.75 -13.41 -3.67
C TYR A 112 -2.72 -14.33 -4.31
N GLY A 113 -3.03 -15.63 -4.41
CA GLY A 113 -2.03 -16.60 -4.88
C GLY A 113 -0.78 -16.56 -4.00
N THR A 114 0.38 -16.26 -4.59
CA THR A 114 1.65 -16.11 -3.88
C THR A 114 2.02 -14.65 -3.57
N LEU A 115 1.06 -13.74 -3.70
CA LEU A 115 1.16 -12.35 -3.26
C LEU A 115 0.42 -12.18 -1.93
N GLU A 116 1.09 -11.67 -0.92
CA GLU A 116 0.44 -11.20 0.30
C GLU A 116 0.48 -9.68 0.34
N VAL A 117 -0.65 -9.09 0.67
CA VAL A 117 -0.78 -7.64 0.87
C VAL A 117 -1.05 -7.40 2.34
N HIS A 118 -0.11 -6.75 3.01
CA HIS A 118 -0.17 -6.42 4.43
C HIS A 118 -0.72 -5.00 4.56
N LEU A 119 -1.90 -4.88 5.15
CA LEU A 119 -2.62 -3.62 5.33
C LEU A 119 -2.45 -3.16 6.77
N PRO A 120 -1.75 -2.04 7.01
CA PRO A 120 -1.64 -1.50 8.36
C PRO A 120 -3.00 -1.17 8.96
N ALA A 121 -3.08 -1.18 10.28
CA ALA A 121 -4.28 -0.72 10.98
C ALA A 121 -4.52 0.77 10.70
N LEU A 122 -5.76 1.21 10.90
CA LEU A 122 -6.17 2.59 10.63
C LEU A 122 -5.28 3.61 11.33
N GLU A 123 -4.95 3.36 12.60
CA GLU A 123 -4.06 4.24 13.39
C GLU A 123 -2.67 4.39 12.77
N ASP A 124 -2.15 3.33 12.17
CA ASP A 124 -0.83 3.34 11.53
C ASP A 124 -0.91 4.06 10.18
N LEU A 125 -2.00 3.90 9.45
CA LEU A 125 -2.23 4.63 8.20
C LEU A 125 -2.34 6.13 8.43
N VAL A 126 -2.90 6.55 9.57
CA VAL A 126 -2.91 7.96 9.97
C VAL A 126 -1.49 8.50 10.10
N CYS A 127 -0.58 7.74 10.71
CA CYS A 127 0.82 8.14 10.82
C CYS A 127 1.45 8.38 9.45
N PHE A 128 1.27 7.46 8.49
CA PHE A 128 1.82 7.61 7.15
C PHE A 128 1.22 8.81 6.41
N LYS A 129 -0.08 9.07 6.60
CA LYS A 129 -0.72 10.25 6.01
C LYS A 129 -0.16 11.53 6.58
N LEU A 130 0.12 11.57 7.87
CA LEU A 130 0.77 12.74 8.50
C LEU A 130 2.18 12.94 7.97
N TYR A 131 2.97 11.89 7.83
CA TYR A 131 4.30 11.99 7.25
C TYR A 131 4.25 12.57 5.84
N ALA A 132 3.33 12.06 5.00
CA ALA A 132 3.18 12.55 3.64
C ALA A 132 2.67 14.00 3.60
N ALA A 133 1.77 14.38 4.50
CA ALA A 133 1.24 15.74 4.57
C ALA A 133 2.28 16.75 5.02
N VAL A 134 3.25 16.35 5.83
CA VAL A 134 4.38 17.21 6.23
C VAL A 134 5.28 17.53 5.03
N ASP A 135 5.46 16.56 4.12
CA ASP A 135 6.31 16.72 2.94
C ASP A 135 5.60 17.42 1.78
N LEU A 136 4.27 17.52 1.81
CA LEU A 136 3.45 18.02 0.71
C LEU A 136 2.58 19.19 1.18
N THR A 137 1.94 19.87 0.20
CA THR A 137 1.03 20.99 0.52
C THR A 137 -0.27 20.47 1.16
N GLU A 138 -0.95 21.34 1.91
CA GLU A 138 -2.21 21.04 2.59
C GLU A 138 -3.32 20.58 1.66
N ARG A 139 -3.26 20.90 0.37
CA ARG A 139 -4.30 20.56 -0.62
C ARG A 139 -4.03 19.23 -1.31
N SER A 140 -3.11 18.44 -0.80
CA SER A 140 -2.81 17.13 -1.37
C SER A 140 -3.93 16.13 -1.09
N LYS A 141 -3.95 15.02 -1.86
CA LYS A 141 -4.86 13.89 -1.58
C LYS A 141 -4.65 13.30 -0.19
N HIS A 142 -3.44 13.41 0.36
CA HIS A 142 -3.12 12.90 1.69
C HIS A 142 -3.89 13.64 2.78
N PHE A 143 -4.03 14.95 2.64
CA PHE A 143 -4.85 15.75 3.55
C PHE A 143 -6.31 15.34 3.49
N THR A 144 -6.84 15.10 2.29
CA THR A 144 -8.21 14.60 2.08
C THR A 144 -8.41 13.24 2.74
N ASP A 145 -7.44 12.34 2.60
CA ASP A 145 -7.50 11.01 3.23
C ASP A 145 -7.48 11.09 4.76
N LEU A 146 -6.72 12.04 5.33
CA LEU A 146 -6.76 12.30 6.77
C LEU A 146 -8.15 12.72 7.23
N GLN A 147 -8.85 13.53 6.44
CA GLN A 147 -10.24 13.92 6.75
C GLN A 147 -11.18 12.71 6.68
N ALA A 148 -10.99 11.83 5.69
CA ALA A 148 -11.78 10.61 5.55
C ALA A 148 -11.55 9.63 6.72
N LEU A 149 -10.33 9.56 7.23
CA LEU A 149 -9.99 8.75 8.40
C LEU A 149 -10.59 9.31 9.69
N ALA A 150 -10.92 10.61 9.71
CA ALA A 150 -11.45 11.30 10.88
C ALA A 150 -10.66 10.96 12.15
N PRO A 151 -9.32 11.13 12.15
CA PRO A 151 -8.52 10.74 13.29
C PRO A 151 -8.87 11.57 14.53
N SER A 152 -8.84 10.92 15.69
CA SER A 152 -9.00 11.60 16.97
C SER A 152 -7.76 12.44 17.29
N ALA A 153 -7.89 13.40 18.21
CA ALA A 153 -6.74 14.18 18.68
C ALA A 153 -5.66 13.26 19.27
N GLU A 154 -6.05 12.19 19.94
CA GLU A 154 -5.12 11.20 20.49
C GLU A 154 -4.32 10.51 19.38
N GLN A 155 -4.99 10.08 18.31
CA GLN A 155 -4.33 9.46 17.16
C GLN A 155 -3.34 10.43 16.51
N LEU A 156 -3.68 11.69 16.38
CA LEU A 156 -2.79 12.72 15.83
C LEU A 156 -1.58 12.96 16.73
N LEU A 157 -1.74 12.92 18.03
CA LEU A 157 -0.65 13.10 18.98
C LEU A 157 0.31 11.91 19.03
N GLN A 158 -0.15 10.72 18.69
CA GLN A 158 0.67 9.51 18.62
C GLN A 158 1.41 9.39 17.27
N ALA A 159 1.03 10.16 16.30
CA ALA A 159 1.63 10.14 14.95
C ALA A 159 2.96 10.99 14.87
#